data_0b7bca27ac1ede9f58f5e704d3106a43
#
_entry.id   0b7bca27ac1ede9f58f5e704d3106a43
#
_cell.length_a   1.000
_cell.length_b   1.000
_cell.length_c   1.000
_cell.angle_alpha   90.00
_cell.angle_beta   90.00
_cell.angle_gamma   90.00
#
_symmetry.space_group_name_H-M   'P 1'
#
loop_
_entity.id
_entity.type
_entity.pdbx_description
1 polymer ?
#
loop_
_entity_poly.entity_id
_entity_poly.type
_entity_poly.pdbx_seq_one_letter_code
_entity_poly.pdbx_strand_id
1 'polypeptide(L)'
;MQGLGYVNLIDVDKVIPTARFHCTRGLWLLLGKYKNVMIFWQLEALLEKYEATLKTPVEQLPEDAVNDILYGSDERLKIKSSLIHASSDYFVTYEGIVKYIQMMQEKEASATAQKWAEQFAKTDVCPECKGARLNKEALHFRLHDKNIYELSVMDISELYEWLMHVEEHLDNKQRLIAAEILKEIRTRLKFLLDVGLDYLSLNRSSVSLSGGESQRIRLATQIGSQLVNVLYILDEPSIGLHQRDNIRLIHSLKELRDLGNSVVVVEHDKDMMLASDYIVDMGPKAGRLGGEVVFAGTPEEMMKTDTLTARYLDGRMKIEVPEKRRTGNGKSLWLRGARGNNLKNVDVEFPLGRLICVTGVSGSGKSTLINDTLQPALSQHFYRSLQEPLPYDSIEGLEYIDKVVNVDQSPLGRTPRSNPATYTGVFSDIRNLFVSLPEAKIRGYKPGRFSFNVSGGRCETCGGNGYKTIEMNFLPDVLVPCEVCHGKRYNRETLEVRYKGKSIADVLDMTIKPGSGVL
;
A
#
# COMPACT_ATOMS: atom_id res chain seq x y z
N MET A 1 23.62 -4.65 -9.34
CA MET A 1 22.78 -5.21 -8.26
C MET A 1 22.74 -4.34 -6.98
N GLN A 2 23.76 -3.59 -6.69
CA GLN A 2 23.85 -2.63 -5.54
C GLN A 2 23.46 -3.22 -4.16
N GLY A 3 23.65 -4.53 -3.96
CA GLY A 3 23.38 -5.19 -2.67
C GLY A 3 21.90 -5.49 -2.36
N LEU A 4 20.98 -5.33 -3.31
CA LEU A 4 19.55 -5.55 -3.09
C LEU A 4 19.16 -7.03 -3.08
N GLY A 5 19.96 -7.92 -3.67
CA GLY A 5 19.66 -9.35 -3.81
C GLY A 5 18.69 -9.68 -4.95
N TYR A 6 18.05 -8.68 -5.51
CA TYR A 6 17.10 -8.79 -6.62
C TYR A 6 17.51 -7.89 -7.77
N VAL A 7 17.03 -8.20 -8.95
CA VAL A 7 17.20 -7.40 -10.17
C VAL A 7 15.83 -7.09 -10.75
N ASN A 8 15.63 -5.87 -11.19
CA ASN A 8 14.43 -5.51 -11.93
C ASN A 8 14.70 -5.82 -13.40
N LEU A 9 14.01 -6.81 -13.91
CA LEU A 9 14.02 -7.20 -15.32
C LEU A 9 12.74 -6.68 -15.97
N ILE A 10 12.78 -6.48 -17.28
CA ILE A 10 11.57 -6.24 -18.04
C ILE A 10 10.95 -7.59 -18.37
N ASP A 11 9.71 -7.77 -18.00
CA ASP A 11 8.92 -8.95 -18.31
C ASP A 11 8.46 -8.89 -19.77
N VAL A 12 9.10 -9.69 -20.61
CA VAL A 12 8.85 -9.73 -22.04
C VAL A 12 7.42 -10.20 -22.33
N ASP A 13 6.86 -11.09 -21.51
CA ASP A 13 5.48 -11.58 -21.68
C ASP A 13 4.44 -10.47 -21.39
N LYS A 14 4.79 -9.50 -20.55
CA LYS A 14 3.97 -8.29 -20.34
C LYS A 14 4.15 -7.28 -21.47
N VAL A 15 5.33 -7.26 -22.08
CA VAL A 15 5.65 -6.39 -23.21
C VAL A 15 4.93 -6.89 -24.46
N ILE A 16 4.99 -8.20 -24.76
CA ILE A 16 4.30 -8.85 -25.87
C ILE A 16 3.54 -10.07 -25.33
N PRO A 17 2.29 -9.93 -24.92
CA PRO A 17 1.51 -11.05 -24.40
C PRO A 17 1.18 -12.06 -25.53
N THR A 18 2.07 -13.04 -25.72
CA THR A 18 1.99 -14.04 -26.81
C THR A 18 0.92 -15.11 -26.59
N ALA A 19 0.47 -15.35 -25.36
CA ALA A 19 -0.33 -16.55 -25.04
C ALA A 19 -1.82 -16.32 -24.75
N ARG A 20 -2.35 -15.08 -24.73
CA ARG A 20 -3.72 -14.84 -24.23
C ARG A 20 -4.60 -13.89 -25.04
N PHE A 21 -4.14 -13.31 -26.12
CA PHE A 21 -4.97 -12.38 -26.87
C PHE A 21 -4.92 -12.66 -28.39
N HIS A 22 -6.06 -13.02 -28.94
CA HIS A 22 -6.40 -12.72 -30.32
C HIS A 22 -6.38 -11.18 -30.48
N CYS A 23 -5.19 -10.61 -30.53
CA CYS A 23 -5.03 -9.16 -30.64
C CYS A 23 -5.05 -8.75 -32.09
N THR A 24 -6.23 -8.48 -32.62
CA THR A 24 -6.45 -7.76 -33.89
C THR A 24 -5.94 -6.30 -33.85
N ARG A 25 -5.20 -5.90 -32.80
CA ARG A 25 -4.79 -4.50 -32.58
C ARG A 25 -3.29 -4.22 -32.65
N GLY A 26 -2.44 -5.22 -32.97
CA GLY A 26 -1.00 -5.01 -33.21
C GLY A 26 -0.22 -4.43 -31.99
N LEU A 27 1.00 -3.99 -32.24
CA LEU A 27 1.94 -3.36 -31.28
C LEU A 27 1.39 -2.16 -30.48
N TRP A 28 0.23 -1.63 -30.85
CA TRP A 28 -0.43 -0.49 -30.21
C TRP A 28 -0.83 -0.70 -28.74
N LEU A 29 -1.01 -1.96 -28.32
CA LEU A 29 -1.39 -2.24 -26.93
C LEU A 29 -0.29 -1.83 -25.95
N LEU A 30 0.95 -1.93 -26.38
CA LEU A 30 2.15 -1.64 -25.58
C LEU A 30 2.42 -0.16 -25.38
N LEU A 31 2.41 0.60 -26.46
CA LEU A 31 2.77 2.02 -26.47
C LEU A 31 1.54 2.95 -26.39
N GLY A 32 0.32 2.37 -26.34
CA GLY A 32 -0.93 3.12 -26.36
C GLY A 32 -1.27 3.66 -27.74
N LYS A 33 -2.08 4.73 -27.80
CA LYS A 33 -2.43 5.37 -29.09
C LYS A 33 -1.18 5.95 -29.75
N TYR A 34 -1.10 5.81 -31.10
CA TYR A 34 -0.04 6.41 -31.90
C TYR A 34 0.21 7.86 -31.50
N LYS A 35 1.46 8.17 -31.28
CA LYS A 35 1.95 9.53 -31.04
C LYS A 35 3.06 9.80 -32.05
N ASN A 36 3.14 11.04 -32.50
CA ASN A 36 4.18 11.48 -33.43
C ASN A 36 5.51 11.70 -32.68
N VAL A 37 6.11 10.59 -32.19
CA VAL A 37 7.37 10.57 -31.43
C VAL A 37 8.33 9.53 -31.99
N MET A 38 9.62 9.71 -31.73
CA MET A 38 10.74 8.97 -32.30
C MET A 38 10.56 7.44 -32.27
N ILE A 39 10.10 6.88 -31.15
CA ILE A 39 9.94 5.42 -30.99
C ILE A 39 8.98 4.80 -32.03
N PHE A 40 7.90 5.51 -32.38
CA PHE A 40 6.96 5.02 -33.40
C PHE A 40 7.55 5.10 -34.80
N TRP A 41 8.33 6.13 -35.11
CA TRP A 41 9.01 6.25 -36.40
C TRP A 41 10.08 5.17 -36.60
N GLN A 42 10.82 4.85 -35.53
CA GLN A 42 11.80 3.77 -35.53
C GLN A 42 11.14 2.40 -35.75
N LEU A 43 10.02 2.14 -35.06
CA LEU A 43 9.24 0.92 -35.23
C LEU A 43 8.62 0.80 -36.61
N GLU A 44 8.12 1.89 -37.20
CA GLU A 44 7.63 1.89 -38.60
C GLU A 44 8.75 1.54 -39.57
N ALA A 45 9.92 2.17 -39.42
CA ALA A 45 11.07 1.88 -40.28
C ALA A 45 11.60 0.46 -40.11
N LEU A 46 11.56 -0.11 -38.89
CA LEU A 46 11.94 -1.49 -38.64
C LEU A 46 10.95 -2.48 -39.28
N LEU A 47 9.65 -2.24 -39.11
CA LEU A 47 8.61 -3.12 -39.66
C LEU A 47 8.54 -3.11 -41.20
N GLU A 48 8.90 -1.99 -41.86
CA GLU A 48 9.04 -1.93 -43.32
C GLU A 48 10.02 -2.98 -43.84
N LYS A 49 11.11 -3.28 -43.11
CA LYS A 49 12.08 -4.33 -43.45
C LYS A 49 11.44 -5.73 -43.56
N TYR A 50 10.40 -5.96 -42.74
CA TYR A 50 9.68 -7.23 -42.66
C TYR A 50 8.35 -7.22 -43.43
N GLU A 51 8.15 -6.26 -44.32
CA GLU A 51 6.90 -6.06 -45.10
C GLU A 51 5.65 -5.95 -44.19
N ALA A 52 5.83 -5.46 -42.94
CA ALA A 52 4.81 -5.32 -41.95
C ALA A 52 4.53 -3.85 -41.59
N THR A 53 3.46 -3.62 -40.86
CA THR A 53 3.06 -2.29 -40.41
C THR A 53 2.78 -2.31 -38.89
N LEU A 54 2.67 -1.15 -38.27
CA LEU A 54 2.26 -1.03 -36.85
C LEU A 54 0.87 -1.65 -36.57
N LYS A 55 0.07 -1.97 -37.59
CA LYS A 55 -1.24 -2.62 -37.45
C LYS A 55 -1.18 -4.14 -37.60
N THR A 56 -0.06 -4.69 -38.01
CA THR A 56 0.13 -6.13 -38.19
C THR A 56 0.11 -6.81 -36.83
N PRO A 57 -0.71 -7.86 -36.60
CA PRO A 57 -0.70 -8.63 -35.37
C PRO A 57 0.68 -9.24 -35.11
N VAL A 58 1.12 -9.27 -33.87
CA VAL A 58 2.45 -9.81 -33.49
C VAL A 58 2.60 -11.28 -33.90
N GLU A 59 1.52 -12.07 -33.82
CA GLU A 59 1.49 -13.47 -34.23
C GLU A 59 1.80 -13.69 -35.72
N GLN A 60 1.64 -12.66 -36.56
CA GLN A 60 1.94 -12.72 -38.01
C GLN A 60 3.34 -12.23 -38.32
N LEU A 61 4.09 -11.73 -37.34
CA LEU A 61 5.46 -11.29 -37.53
C LEU A 61 6.42 -12.49 -37.46
N PRO A 62 7.47 -12.52 -38.28
CA PRO A 62 8.52 -13.51 -38.13
C PRO A 62 9.26 -13.32 -36.79
N GLU A 63 9.82 -14.40 -36.27
CA GLU A 63 10.51 -14.43 -34.98
C GLU A 63 11.66 -13.41 -34.89
N ASP A 64 12.40 -13.23 -35.98
CA ASP A 64 13.46 -12.24 -36.10
C ASP A 64 12.93 -10.80 -35.95
N ALA A 65 11.76 -10.51 -36.52
CA ALA A 65 11.13 -9.20 -36.36
C ALA A 65 10.72 -8.92 -34.91
N VAL A 66 10.21 -9.94 -34.20
CA VAL A 66 9.86 -9.84 -32.77
C VAL A 66 11.11 -9.61 -31.95
N ASN A 67 12.20 -10.30 -32.20
CA ASN A 67 13.48 -10.11 -31.56
C ASN A 67 14.05 -8.71 -31.80
N ASP A 68 14.05 -8.22 -33.03
CA ASP A 68 14.51 -6.87 -33.36
C ASP A 68 13.63 -5.80 -32.69
N ILE A 69 12.33 -6.01 -32.59
CA ILE A 69 11.42 -5.11 -31.83
C ILE A 69 11.77 -5.07 -30.36
N LEU A 70 12.03 -6.22 -29.74
CA LEU A 70 12.30 -6.31 -28.30
C LEU A 70 13.68 -5.78 -27.92
N TYR A 71 14.71 -6.24 -28.64
CA TYR A 71 16.10 -6.05 -28.21
C TYR A 71 16.89 -5.09 -29.09
N GLY A 72 16.30 -4.65 -30.20
CA GLY A 72 16.95 -3.73 -31.12
C GLY A 72 17.61 -4.42 -32.32
N SER A 73 18.05 -3.61 -33.25
CA SER A 73 18.76 -4.03 -34.44
C SER A 73 20.04 -3.22 -34.61
N ASP A 74 21.13 -3.89 -34.98
CA ASP A 74 22.42 -3.24 -35.29
C ASP A 74 22.38 -2.47 -36.63
N GLU A 75 21.35 -2.67 -37.41
CA GLU A 75 21.17 -1.99 -38.69
C GLU A 75 20.71 -0.55 -38.50
N ARG A 76 21.21 0.34 -39.36
CA ARG A 76 20.76 1.74 -39.39
C ARG A 76 19.41 1.84 -40.10
N LEU A 77 18.39 2.18 -39.38
CA LEU A 77 17.04 2.38 -39.90
C LEU A 77 16.92 3.76 -40.56
N LYS A 78 16.32 3.79 -41.75
CA LYS A 78 16.06 5.01 -42.49
C LYS A 78 14.70 5.59 -42.12
N ILE A 79 14.69 6.72 -41.42
CA ILE A 79 13.45 7.46 -41.12
C ILE A 79 13.18 8.45 -42.25
N LYS A 80 11.97 8.38 -42.83
CA LYS A 80 11.56 9.25 -43.93
C LYS A 80 11.48 10.71 -43.51
N SER A 81 12.03 11.59 -44.30
CA SER A 81 12.05 13.06 -44.08
C SER A 81 10.65 13.65 -43.84
N SER A 82 9.62 13.07 -44.46
CA SER A 82 8.22 13.48 -44.29
C SER A 82 7.68 13.33 -42.86
N LEU A 83 8.22 12.38 -42.08
CA LEU A 83 7.80 12.13 -40.67
C LEU A 83 8.44 13.13 -39.71
N ILE A 84 9.67 13.56 -40.02
CA ILE A 84 10.45 14.44 -39.12
C ILE A 84 10.47 15.91 -39.56
N HIS A 85 9.75 16.25 -40.64
CA HIS A 85 9.76 17.58 -41.27
C HIS A 85 11.18 18.10 -41.59
N ALA A 86 12.08 17.20 -41.96
CA ALA A 86 13.46 17.51 -42.31
C ALA A 86 13.66 17.61 -43.83
N SER A 87 14.75 18.23 -44.24
CA SER A 87 15.12 18.37 -45.65
C SER A 87 15.80 17.12 -46.25
N SER A 88 16.20 16.16 -45.40
CA SER A 88 16.87 14.91 -45.80
C SER A 88 16.46 13.78 -44.88
N ASP A 89 16.60 12.54 -45.40
CA ASP A 89 16.35 11.32 -44.63
C ASP A 89 17.37 11.19 -43.50
N TYR A 90 16.91 10.66 -42.36
CA TYR A 90 17.71 10.51 -41.14
C TYR A 90 17.93 9.04 -40.81
N PHE A 91 19.16 8.68 -40.45
CA PHE A 91 19.52 7.30 -40.10
C PHE A 91 19.73 7.17 -38.61
N VAL A 92 19.03 6.22 -37.98
CA VAL A 92 19.12 5.93 -36.54
C VAL A 92 19.28 4.43 -36.31
N THR A 93 19.87 4.09 -35.17
CA THR A 93 19.84 2.73 -34.64
C THR A 93 18.64 2.58 -33.71
N TYR A 94 18.02 1.42 -33.75
CA TYR A 94 16.92 1.08 -32.84
C TYR A 94 17.42 0.14 -31.74
N GLU A 95 17.38 0.60 -30.51
CA GLU A 95 17.95 -0.11 -29.37
C GLU A 95 16.98 -1.08 -28.68
N GLY A 96 15.78 -1.23 -29.22
CA GLY A 96 14.78 -2.15 -28.69
C GLY A 96 13.84 -1.52 -27.64
N ILE A 97 12.64 -2.10 -27.58
CA ILE A 97 11.59 -1.62 -26.68
C ILE A 97 11.92 -1.90 -25.20
N VAL A 98 12.63 -3.00 -24.93
CA VAL A 98 13.10 -3.36 -23.59
C VAL A 98 14.01 -2.26 -23.03
N LYS A 99 14.99 -1.80 -23.82
CA LYS A 99 15.88 -0.71 -23.43
C LYS A 99 15.13 0.62 -23.29
N TYR A 100 14.17 0.88 -24.17
CA TYR A 100 13.32 2.06 -24.06
C TYR A 100 12.53 2.07 -22.72
N ILE A 101 11.95 0.93 -22.31
CA ILE A 101 11.25 0.81 -21.03
C ILE A 101 12.24 1.02 -19.85
N GLN A 102 13.44 0.45 -19.93
CA GLN A 102 14.49 0.65 -18.92
C GLN A 102 14.85 2.12 -18.73
N MET A 103 15.04 2.85 -19.85
CA MET A 103 15.29 4.32 -19.78
C MET A 103 14.13 5.09 -19.14
N MET A 104 12.88 4.64 -19.33
CA MET A 104 11.72 5.26 -18.68
C MET A 104 11.61 4.93 -17.19
N GLN A 105 12.34 3.93 -16.67
CA GLN A 105 12.44 3.63 -15.25
C GLN A 105 13.49 4.48 -14.53
N GLU A 106 14.37 5.15 -15.26
CA GLU A 106 15.43 5.99 -14.67
C GLU A 106 14.85 7.23 -13.99
N LYS A 107 15.59 7.76 -13.00
CA LYS A 107 15.15 8.91 -12.18
C LYS A 107 14.94 10.21 -12.98
N GLU A 108 15.55 10.31 -14.14
CA GLU A 108 15.45 11.47 -15.04
C GLU A 108 14.15 11.49 -15.84
N ALA A 109 13.43 10.36 -15.93
CA ALA A 109 12.14 10.28 -16.58
C ALA A 109 11.02 10.93 -15.75
N SER A 110 9.96 11.39 -16.41
CA SER A 110 8.80 11.93 -15.71
C SER A 110 8.12 10.88 -14.83
N ALA A 111 7.50 11.28 -13.70
CA ALA A 111 6.80 10.39 -12.80
C ALA A 111 5.71 9.54 -13.50
N THR A 112 5.09 10.07 -14.55
CA THR A 112 4.10 9.34 -15.36
C THR A 112 4.77 8.26 -16.21
N ALA A 113 5.95 8.53 -16.76
CA ALA A 113 6.73 7.57 -17.55
C ALA A 113 7.28 6.45 -16.66
N GLN A 114 7.79 6.78 -15.48
CA GLN A 114 8.25 5.80 -14.49
C GLN A 114 7.11 4.85 -14.08
N LYS A 115 5.95 5.39 -13.73
CA LYS A 115 4.78 4.59 -13.36
C LYS A 115 4.26 3.72 -14.50
N TRP A 116 4.39 4.18 -15.75
CA TRP A 116 4.07 3.37 -16.92
C TRP A 116 5.08 2.24 -17.10
N ALA A 117 6.37 2.51 -16.97
CA ALA A 117 7.43 1.52 -17.14
C ALA A 117 7.44 0.45 -16.01
N GLU A 118 7.03 0.83 -14.79
CA GLU A 118 6.86 -0.10 -13.65
C GLU A 118 5.88 -1.23 -13.94
N GLN A 119 4.88 -1.04 -14.81
CA GLN A 119 3.91 -2.08 -15.18
C GLN A 119 4.56 -3.28 -15.88
N PHE A 120 5.68 -3.06 -16.55
CA PHE A 120 6.45 -4.08 -17.28
C PHE A 120 7.61 -4.64 -16.47
N ALA A 121 7.81 -4.13 -15.26
CA ALA A 121 8.87 -4.62 -14.39
C ALA A 121 8.48 -5.95 -13.74
N LYS A 122 9.45 -6.85 -13.68
CA LYS A 122 9.43 -8.07 -12.88
C LYS A 122 10.66 -8.05 -11.98
N THR A 123 10.43 -8.14 -10.69
CA THR A 123 11.53 -8.31 -9.74
C THR A 123 11.88 -9.79 -9.68
N ASP A 124 13.11 -10.14 -10.03
CA ASP A 124 13.59 -11.51 -9.97
C ASP A 124 14.83 -11.61 -9.10
N VAL A 125 15.09 -12.80 -8.59
CA VAL A 125 16.27 -13.07 -7.74
C VAL A 125 17.53 -12.88 -8.58
N CYS A 126 18.52 -12.18 -8.04
CA CYS A 126 19.78 -11.96 -8.72
C CYS A 126 20.45 -13.30 -9.08
N PRO A 127 20.76 -13.58 -10.36
CA PRO A 127 21.36 -14.84 -10.78
C PRO A 127 22.75 -15.11 -10.19
N GLU A 128 23.51 -14.05 -9.86
CA GLU A 128 24.85 -14.21 -9.28
C GLU A 128 24.81 -14.55 -7.79
N CYS A 129 24.14 -13.72 -6.97
CA CYS A 129 24.12 -13.90 -5.52
C CYS A 129 22.95 -14.71 -5.01
N LYS A 130 21.99 -15.09 -5.87
CA LYS A 130 20.79 -15.89 -5.53
C LYS A 130 20.04 -15.35 -4.30
N GLY A 131 19.94 -14.02 -4.19
CA GLY A 131 19.29 -13.36 -3.06
C GLY A 131 20.19 -13.03 -1.87
N ALA A 132 21.44 -13.54 -1.84
CA ALA A 132 22.33 -13.40 -0.69
C ALA A 132 22.85 -11.96 -0.48
N ARG A 133 22.70 -11.06 -1.43
CA ARG A 133 23.13 -9.64 -1.39
C ARG A 133 24.65 -9.43 -1.30
N LEU A 134 25.41 -10.46 -0.96
CA LEU A 134 26.85 -10.45 -0.75
C LEU A 134 27.58 -11.12 -1.92
N ASN A 135 28.87 -10.85 -2.04
CA ASN A 135 29.75 -11.54 -2.96
C ASN A 135 30.07 -12.96 -2.48
N LYS A 136 30.62 -13.78 -3.37
CA LYS A 136 30.92 -15.20 -3.06
C LYS A 136 31.99 -15.33 -1.96
N GLU A 137 32.97 -14.45 -1.94
CA GLU A 137 34.05 -14.46 -0.96
C GLU A 137 33.53 -14.23 0.47
N ALA A 138 32.59 -13.28 0.65
CA ALA A 138 31.97 -13.01 1.95
C ALA A 138 31.12 -14.19 2.46
N LEU A 139 30.54 -14.99 1.57
CA LEU A 139 29.75 -16.16 1.94
C LEU A 139 30.60 -17.39 2.35
N HIS A 140 31.91 -17.36 2.14
CA HIS A 140 32.80 -18.40 2.62
C HIS A 140 33.09 -18.30 4.12
N PHE A 141 32.89 -17.13 4.74
CA PHE A 141 33.02 -17.01 6.20
C PHE A 141 31.81 -17.67 6.86
N ARG A 142 32.11 -18.68 7.69
CA ARG A 142 31.10 -19.46 8.41
C ARG A 142 31.35 -19.37 9.91
N LEU A 143 30.25 -19.25 10.65
CA LEU A 143 30.24 -19.46 12.08
C LEU A 143 29.62 -20.85 12.31
N HIS A 144 30.43 -21.79 12.80
CA HIS A 144 30.09 -23.21 12.82
C HIS A 144 29.70 -23.70 11.41
N ASP A 145 28.47 -24.04 11.15
CA ASP A 145 27.98 -24.59 9.88
C ASP A 145 27.30 -23.58 8.95
N LYS A 146 27.07 -22.34 9.41
CA LYS A 146 26.25 -21.35 8.69
C LYS A 146 27.02 -20.08 8.33
N ASN A 147 26.75 -19.55 7.15
CA ASN A 147 27.20 -18.21 6.74
C ASN A 147 26.15 -17.15 7.14
N ILE A 148 26.50 -15.88 7.01
CA ILE A 148 25.65 -14.76 7.41
C ILE A 148 24.31 -14.70 6.63
N TYR A 149 24.28 -15.14 5.37
CA TYR A 149 23.03 -15.20 4.59
C TYR A 149 22.13 -16.32 5.11
N GLU A 150 22.67 -17.51 5.33
CA GLU A 150 21.93 -18.65 5.88
C GLU A 150 21.30 -18.28 7.24
N LEU A 151 22.01 -17.58 8.10
CA LEU A 151 21.49 -17.06 9.36
C LEU A 151 20.40 -15.99 9.15
N SER A 152 20.58 -15.12 8.16
CA SER A 152 19.62 -14.01 7.92
C SER A 152 18.28 -14.46 7.33
N VAL A 153 18.20 -15.63 6.70
CA VAL A 153 16.96 -16.19 6.14
C VAL A 153 16.23 -17.12 7.10
N MET A 154 16.87 -17.51 8.20
CA MET A 154 16.19 -18.27 9.27
C MET A 154 15.07 -17.43 9.90
N ASP A 155 14.02 -18.09 10.34
CA ASP A 155 13.01 -17.44 11.17
C ASP A 155 13.66 -16.98 12.50
N ILE A 156 13.18 -15.85 13.05
CA ILE A 156 13.76 -15.28 14.28
C ILE A 156 13.78 -16.27 15.42
N SER A 157 12.76 -17.14 15.54
CA SER A 157 12.73 -18.21 16.53
C SER A 157 13.85 -19.24 16.32
N GLU A 158 14.06 -19.71 15.10
CA GLU A 158 15.12 -20.66 14.77
C GLU A 158 16.52 -20.03 14.96
N LEU A 159 16.66 -18.77 14.55
CA LEU A 159 17.92 -18.03 14.72
C LEU A 159 18.26 -17.84 16.20
N TYR A 160 17.26 -17.53 17.04
CA TYR A 160 17.44 -17.40 18.48
C TYR A 160 17.89 -18.72 19.11
N GLU A 161 17.23 -19.82 18.82
CA GLU A 161 17.60 -21.16 19.28
C GLU A 161 19.01 -21.54 18.83
N TRP A 162 19.34 -21.33 17.55
CA TRP A 162 20.68 -21.59 17.03
C TRP A 162 21.75 -20.78 17.78
N LEU A 163 21.50 -19.51 18.05
CA LEU A 163 22.41 -18.64 18.81
C LEU A 163 22.54 -19.06 20.28
N MET A 164 21.53 -19.68 20.89
CA MET A 164 21.63 -20.20 22.25
C MET A 164 22.67 -21.32 22.35
N HIS A 165 22.81 -22.14 21.30
CA HIS A 165 23.69 -23.31 21.27
C HIS A 165 25.04 -23.06 20.57
N VAL A 166 25.24 -21.95 19.87
CA VAL A 166 26.47 -21.69 19.07
C VAL A 166 27.73 -21.70 19.91
N GLU A 167 27.71 -21.33 21.18
CA GLU A 167 28.86 -21.32 22.08
C GLU A 167 29.44 -22.71 22.32
N GLU A 168 28.67 -23.77 22.20
CA GLU A 168 29.11 -25.15 22.34
C GLU A 168 30.13 -25.54 21.26
N HIS A 169 30.07 -24.85 20.12
CA HIS A 169 30.93 -25.08 18.95
C HIS A 169 32.08 -24.10 18.81
N LEU A 170 32.25 -23.16 19.77
CA LEU A 170 33.33 -22.18 19.79
C LEU A 170 34.50 -22.62 20.68
N ASP A 171 35.72 -22.30 20.28
CA ASP A 171 36.89 -22.46 21.15
C ASP A 171 36.89 -21.41 22.30
N ASN A 172 37.77 -21.59 23.29
CA ASN A 172 37.81 -20.71 24.46
C ASN A 172 38.10 -19.24 24.11
N LYS A 173 38.92 -18.98 23.11
CA LYS A 173 39.25 -17.62 22.65
C LYS A 173 38.04 -17.00 21.93
N GLN A 174 37.41 -17.76 21.06
CA GLN A 174 36.20 -17.33 20.35
C GLN A 174 35.03 -17.04 21.31
N ARG A 175 34.86 -17.88 22.35
CA ARG A 175 33.82 -17.65 23.39
C ARG A 175 34.01 -16.32 24.11
N LEU A 176 35.24 -16.01 24.51
CA LEU A 176 35.56 -14.75 25.17
C LEU A 176 35.30 -13.54 24.28
N ILE A 177 35.62 -13.62 22.99
CA ILE A 177 35.34 -12.55 22.02
C ILE A 177 33.84 -12.40 21.77
N ALA A 178 33.12 -13.51 21.65
CA ALA A 178 31.73 -13.53 21.25
C ALA A 178 30.76 -13.22 22.41
N ALA A 179 31.16 -13.38 23.67
CA ALA A 179 30.27 -13.35 24.83
C ALA A 179 29.36 -12.11 24.89
N GLU A 180 29.94 -10.92 24.83
CA GLU A 180 29.13 -9.68 24.86
C GLU A 180 28.30 -9.47 23.59
N ILE A 181 28.83 -9.87 22.44
CA ILE A 181 28.14 -9.77 21.15
C ILE A 181 26.93 -10.69 21.13
N LEU A 182 27.10 -11.94 21.53
CA LEU A 182 26.01 -12.93 21.58
C LEU A 182 24.94 -12.54 22.57
N LYS A 183 25.32 -12.00 23.73
CA LYS A 183 24.40 -11.49 24.74
C LYS A 183 23.51 -10.38 24.16
N GLU A 184 24.12 -9.41 23.47
CA GLU A 184 23.38 -8.30 22.86
C GLU A 184 22.45 -8.77 21.74
N ILE A 185 22.92 -9.67 20.86
CA ILE A 185 22.11 -10.21 19.76
C ILE A 185 20.93 -11.01 20.32
N ARG A 186 21.16 -11.90 21.30
CA ARG A 186 20.10 -12.69 21.94
C ARG A 186 19.05 -11.78 22.59
N THR A 187 19.47 -10.74 23.28
CA THR A 187 18.58 -9.76 23.89
C THR A 187 17.69 -9.09 22.85
N ARG A 188 18.25 -8.61 21.76
CA ARG A 188 17.50 -7.96 20.67
C ARG A 188 16.53 -8.91 19.95
N LEU A 189 16.95 -10.14 19.68
CA LEU A 189 16.09 -11.17 19.09
C LEU A 189 14.94 -11.54 20.04
N LYS A 190 15.21 -11.63 21.34
CA LYS A 190 14.19 -11.89 22.34
C LYS A 190 13.09 -10.83 22.31
N PHE A 191 13.42 -9.55 22.21
CA PHE A 191 12.40 -8.50 22.07
C PHE A 191 11.53 -8.67 20.82
N LEU A 192 12.09 -9.11 19.70
CA LEU A 192 11.30 -9.42 18.51
C LEU A 192 10.37 -10.61 18.74
N LEU A 193 10.82 -11.63 19.47
CA LEU A 193 9.98 -12.77 19.86
C LEU A 193 8.85 -12.36 20.80
N ASP A 194 9.14 -11.51 21.78
CA ASP A 194 8.19 -11.06 22.79
C ASP A 194 7.04 -10.23 22.17
N VAL A 195 7.31 -9.47 21.10
CA VAL A 195 6.25 -8.77 20.35
C VAL A 195 5.58 -9.65 19.27
N GLY A 196 5.85 -10.97 19.23
CA GLY A 196 5.19 -11.92 18.34
C GLY A 196 5.64 -11.84 16.87
N LEU A 197 6.93 -11.56 16.62
CA LEU A 197 7.55 -11.54 15.29
C LEU A 197 8.43 -12.77 15.03
N ASP A 198 8.13 -13.87 15.68
CA ASP A 198 8.85 -15.15 15.66
C ASP A 198 9.03 -15.74 14.24
N TYR A 199 8.06 -15.52 13.36
CA TYR A 199 8.01 -16.01 11.98
C TYR A 199 8.73 -15.14 10.94
N LEU A 200 9.22 -13.97 11.31
CA LEU A 200 9.97 -13.10 10.38
C LEU A 200 11.41 -13.58 10.26
N SER A 201 12.02 -13.29 9.12
CA SER A 201 13.47 -13.41 8.92
C SER A 201 14.14 -12.04 8.84
N LEU A 202 15.40 -11.95 9.23
CA LEU A 202 16.17 -10.70 9.17
C LEU A 202 16.38 -10.21 7.73
N ASN A 203 16.33 -11.11 6.76
CA ASN A 203 16.48 -10.80 5.34
C ASN A 203 15.20 -10.23 4.69
N ARG A 204 14.08 -10.27 5.38
CA ARG A 204 12.81 -9.79 4.83
C ARG A 204 12.84 -8.28 4.56
N SER A 205 12.42 -7.89 3.36
CA SER A 205 12.38 -6.48 2.97
C SER A 205 11.35 -5.70 3.80
N SER A 206 11.73 -4.51 4.29
CA SER A 206 10.83 -3.64 5.04
C SER A 206 9.60 -3.18 4.25
N VAL A 207 9.70 -3.11 2.92
CA VAL A 207 8.58 -2.77 2.02
C VAL A 207 7.49 -3.85 2.03
N SER A 208 7.85 -5.10 2.31
CA SER A 208 6.91 -6.23 2.39
C SER A 208 6.25 -6.40 3.77
N LEU A 209 6.63 -5.57 4.74
CA LEU A 209 6.07 -5.62 6.08
C LEU A 209 4.68 -4.95 6.12
N SER A 210 3.77 -5.57 6.83
CA SER A 210 2.49 -4.93 7.16
C SER A 210 2.69 -3.76 8.14
N GLY A 211 1.70 -2.86 8.23
CA GLY A 211 1.75 -1.74 9.17
C GLY A 211 1.96 -2.20 10.61
N GLY A 212 1.26 -3.24 11.05
CA GLY A 212 1.41 -3.82 12.39
C GLY A 212 2.77 -4.47 12.63
N GLU A 213 3.34 -5.17 11.64
CA GLU A 213 4.72 -5.71 11.74
C GLU A 213 5.75 -4.60 11.90
N SER A 214 5.64 -3.54 11.09
CA SER A 214 6.54 -2.38 11.17
C SER A 214 6.46 -1.67 12.52
N GLN A 215 5.25 -1.51 13.07
CA GLN A 215 5.03 -0.90 14.37
C GLN A 215 5.63 -1.75 15.50
N ARG A 216 5.45 -3.07 15.46
CA ARG A 216 6.03 -3.99 16.43
C ARG A 216 7.56 -4.05 16.39
N ILE A 217 8.18 -3.98 15.21
CA ILE A 217 9.63 -3.86 15.08
C ILE A 217 10.14 -2.57 15.77
N ARG A 218 9.45 -1.45 15.55
CA ARG A 218 9.77 -0.19 16.25
C ARG A 218 9.62 -0.34 17.76
N LEU A 219 8.54 -0.96 18.22
CA LEU A 219 8.31 -1.20 19.65
C LEU A 219 9.41 -2.08 20.24
N ALA A 220 9.76 -3.22 19.60
CA ALA A 220 10.85 -4.09 20.04
C ALA A 220 12.19 -3.34 20.14
N THR A 221 12.48 -2.44 19.19
CA THR A 221 13.68 -1.60 19.22
C THR A 221 13.68 -0.65 20.42
N GLN A 222 12.53 -0.09 20.79
CA GLN A 222 12.42 0.82 21.94
C GLN A 222 12.52 0.06 23.27
N ILE A 223 11.86 -1.09 23.40
CA ILE A 223 12.00 -1.97 24.58
C ILE A 223 13.47 -2.37 24.75
N GLY A 224 14.13 -2.71 23.64
CA GLY A 224 15.55 -3.09 23.62
C GLY A 224 16.53 -2.00 24.04
N SER A 225 16.13 -0.74 24.03
CA SER A 225 16.97 0.37 24.49
C SER A 225 17.19 0.39 26.01
N GLN A 226 16.35 -0.32 26.78
CA GLN A 226 16.33 -0.36 28.25
C GLN A 226 16.40 1.03 28.90
N LEU A 227 15.87 2.04 28.24
CA LEU A 227 15.78 3.39 28.77
C LEU A 227 14.81 3.40 29.96
N VAL A 228 15.12 4.22 30.96
CA VAL A 228 14.30 4.46 32.14
C VAL A 228 13.86 5.92 32.19
N ASN A 229 12.74 6.21 32.87
CA ASN A 229 12.14 7.55 32.95
C ASN A 229 11.71 8.12 31.58
N VAL A 230 11.29 7.28 30.66
CA VAL A 230 10.81 7.67 29.33
C VAL A 230 9.29 7.57 29.29
N LEU A 231 8.66 8.50 28.60
CA LEU A 231 7.24 8.44 28.24
C LEU A 231 7.11 7.86 26.84
N TYR A 232 6.55 6.67 26.71
CA TYR A 232 6.21 6.03 25.45
C TYR A 232 4.75 6.35 25.07
N ILE A 233 4.52 6.76 23.84
CA ILE A 233 3.18 7.02 23.29
C ILE A 233 2.98 6.09 22.09
N LEU A 234 1.96 5.26 22.16
CA LEU A 234 1.64 4.24 21.17
C LEU A 234 0.21 4.46 20.67
N ASP A 235 0.03 4.41 19.34
CA ASP A 235 -1.27 4.55 18.70
C ASP A 235 -1.69 3.22 18.10
N GLU A 236 -2.78 2.64 18.62
CA GLU A 236 -3.38 1.35 18.22
C GLU A 236 -2.36 0.20 18.01
N PRO A 237 -1.46 -0.11 18.97
CA PRO A 237 -0.43 -1.11 18.77
C PRO A 237 -1.00 -2.54 18.59
N SER A 238 -2.25 -2.80 18.98
CA SER A 238 -2.93 -4.10 18.80
C SER A 238 -3.51 -4.30 17.39
N ILE A 239 -3.48 -3.28 16.52
CA ILE A 239 -4.13 -3.35 15.22
C ILE A 239 -3.65 -4.55 14.38
N GLY A 240 -4.60 -5.35 13.88
CA GLY A 240 -4.31 -6.53 13.04
C GLY A 240 -3.69 -7.70 13.78
N LEU A 241 -3.59 -7.67 15.12
CA LEU A 241 -3.12 -8.78 15.92
C LEU A 241 -4.19 -9.86 16.11
N HIS A 242 -3.72 -11.10 16.21
CA HIS A 242 -4.53 -12.19 16.75
C HIS A 242 -4.56 -12.08 18.28
N GLN A 243 -5.63 -12.58 18.93
CA GLN A 243 -5.78 -12.55 20.38
C GLN A 243 -4.54 -13.07 21.15
N ARG A 244 -3.93 -14.16 20.65
CA ARG A 244 -2.71 -14.73 21.24
C ARG A 244 -1.54 -13.74 21.25
N ASP A 245 -1.37 -13.00 20.16
CA ASP A 245 -0.27 -12.07 19.98
C ASP A 245 -0.52 -10.77 20.78
N ASN A 246 -1.80 -10.42 20.98
CA ASN A 246 -2.21 -9.30 21.82
C ASN A 246 -1.82 -9.50 23.30
N ILE A 247 -1.97 -10.72 23.83
CA ILE A 247 -1.54 -11.07 25.20
C ILE A 247 -0.02 -10.87 25.35
N ARG A 248 0.78 -11.26 24.37
CA ARG A 248 2.24 -11.06 24.40
C ARG A 248 2.57 -9.56 24.38
N LEU A 249 1.90 -8.78 23.54
CA LEU A 249 2.08 -7.32 23.48
C LEU A 249 1.77 -6.66 24.82
N ILE A 250 0.65 -7.01 25.47
CA ILE A 250 0.29 -6.51 26.79
C ILE A 250 1.41 -6.80 27.82
N HIS A 251 1.97 -8.01 27.78
CA HIS A 251 3.06 -8.39 28.66
C HIS A 251 4.29 -7.52 28.45
N SER A 252 4.72 -7.34 27.20
CA SER A 252 5.86 -6.49 26.84
C SER A 252 5.67 -5.02 27.26
N LEU A 253 4.44 -4.48 27.13
CA LEU A 253 4.15 -3.12 27.57
C LEU A 253 4.20 -2.97 29.11
N LYS A 254 3.76 -3.99 29.85
CA LYS A 254 3.89 -4.04 31.31
C LYS A 254 5.35 -4.13 31.75
N GLU A 255 6.15 -4.97 31.10
CA GLU A 255 7.60 -5.03 31.36
C GLU A 255 8.27 -3.67 31.13
N LEU A 256 7.92 -2.98 30.03
CA LEU A 256 8.43 -1.63 29.75
C LEU A 256 8.07 -0.62 30.84
N ARG A 257 6.84 -0.67 31.38
CA ARG A 257 6.40 0.14 32.52
C ARG A 257 7.18 -0.21 33.79
N ASP A 258 7.36 -1.50 34.07
CA ASP A 258 7.99 -2.01 35.28
C ASP A 258 9.49 -1.67 35.36
N LEU A 259 10.13 -1.36 34.21
CA LEU A 259 11.46 -0.75 34.14
C LEU A 259 11.53 0.71 34.64
N GLY A 260 10.41 1.30 35.07
CA GLY A 260 10.33 2.68 35.54
C GLY A 260 9.93 3.69 34.47
N ASN A 261 9.28 3.24 33.41
CA ASN A 261 8.78 4.09 32.34
C ASN A 261 7.27 4.38 32.50
N SER A 262 6.80 5.38 31.75
CA SER A 262 5.37 5.62 31.55
C SER A 262 4.97 5.22 30.15
N VAL A 263 3.84 4.52 30.02
CA VAL A 263 3.34 4.06 28.70
C VAL A 263 1.91 4.58 28.53
N VAL A 264 1.70 5.42 27.52
CA VAL A 264 0.39 5.92 27.10
C VAL A 264 0.00 5.23 25.81
N VAL A 265 -1.16 4.58 25.81
CA VAL A 265 -1.63 3.80 24.66
C VAL A 265 -3.00 4.32 24.24
N VAL A 266 -3.16 4.68 22.98
CA VAL A 266 -4.49 4.89 22.37
C VAL A 266 -4.99 3.55 21.88
N GLU A 267 -6.11 3.06 22.43
CA GLU A 267 -6.56 1.69 22.17
C GLU A 267 -8.07 1.51 22.18
N HIS A 268 -8.52 0.47 21.50
CA HIS A 268 -9.91 0.03 21.42
C HIS A 268 -10.09 -1.43 21.85
N ASP A 269 -8.99 -2.15 22.06
CA ASP A 269 -9.01 -3.55 22.49
C ASP A 269 -9.40 -3.69 23.96
N LYS A 270 -10.37 -4.57 24.21
CA LYS A 270 -10.91 -4.79 25.56
C LYS A 270 -9.85 -5.29 26.54
N ASP A 271 -9.01 -6.24 26.12
CA ASP A 271 -8.03 -6.86 27.01
C ASP A 271 -6.91 -5.87 27.35
N MET A 272 -6.51 -5.03 26.38
CA MET A 272 -5.55 -3.95 26.60
C MET A 272 -6.10 -2.92 27.60
N MET A 273 -7.34 -2.47 27.43
CA MET A 273 -7.99 -1.52 28.35
C MET A 273 -8.09 -2.08 29.77
N LEU A 274 -8.51 -3.34 29.92
CA LEU A 274 -8.63 -3.99 31.23
C LEU A 274 -7.28 -4.29 31.88
N ALA A 275 -6.21 -4.40 31.09
CA ALA A 275 -4.87 -4.66 31.56
C ALA A 275 -4.10 -3.39 31.96
N SER A 276 -4.63 -2.20 31.65
CA SER A 276 -4.03 -0.91 31.99
C SER A 276 -4.19 -0.56 33.48
N ASP A 277 -3.33 0.29 33.99
CA ASP A 277 -3.43 0.80 35.37
C ASP A 277 -4.41 1.96 35.47
N TYR A 278 -4.61 2.72 34.40
CA TYR A 278 -5.42 3.91 34.35
C TYR A 278 -6.05 4.11 32.96
N ILE A 279 -7.32 4.49 32.92
CA ILE A 279 -8.06 4.73 31.67
C ILE A 279 -8.50 6.21 31.66
N VAL A 280 -8.32 6.84 30.48
CA VAL A 280 -8.91 8.14 30.15
C VAL A 280 -9.86 7.89 28.99
N ASP A 281 -11.17 8.02 29.21
CA ASP A 281 -12.21 7.81 28.19
C ASP A 281 -12.64 9.15 27.62
N MET A 282 -12.57 9.26 26.29
CA MET A 282 -12.87 10.46 25.53
C MET A 282 -14.25 10.34 24.87
N GLY A 283 -15.06 11.37 24.99
CA GLY A 283 -16.40 11.36 24.43
C GLY A 283 -17.10 12.72 24.51
N PRO A 284 -18.46 12.74 24.69
CA PRO A 284 -19.37 11.59 24.68
C PRO A 284 -19.66 11.02 23.28
N LYS A 285 -19.34 11.76 22.22
CA LYS A 285 -19.55 11.40 20.80
C LYS A 285 -18.30 11.73 20.00
N ALA A 286 -18.41 11.70 18.65
CA ALA A 286 -17.30 12.00 17.75
C ALA A 286 -17.37 13.43 17.18
N GLY A 287 -16.24 13.95 16.70
CA GLY A 287 -16.12 15.25 16.06
C GLY A 287 -16.50 16.41 17.01
N ARG A 288 -17.36 17.31 16.55
CA ARG A 288 -17.76 18.51 17.32
C ARG A 288 -18.54 18.20 18.61
N LEU A 289 -19.02 16.99 18.76
CA LEU A 289 -19.78 16.51 19.92
C LEU A 289 -18.94 15.62 20.84
N GLY A 290 -17.67 15.51 20.57
CA GLY A 290 -16.67 14.81 21.36
C GLY A 290 -15.63 15.78 21.90
N GLY A 291 -14.49 15.25 22.33
CA GLY A 291 -13.36 16.03 22.82
C GLY A 291 -13.41 16.35 24.31
N GLU A 292 -14.33 15.70 25.05
CA GLU A 292 -14.44 15.82 26.51
C GLU A 292 -13.91 14.56 27.18
N VAL A 293 -13.32 14.68 28.36
CA VAL A 293 -12.99 13.53 29.21
C VAL A 293 -14.28 13.12 29.94
N VAL A 294 -14.84 11.97 29.56
CA VAL A 294 -16.07 11.44 30.16
C VAL A 294 -15.81 10.55 31.37
N PHE A 295 -14.60 10.01 31.46
CA PHE A 295 -14.12 9.24 32.60
C PHE A 295 -12.59 9.33 32.70
N ALA A 296 -12.07 9.32 33.91
CA ALA A 296 -10.64 9.16 34.22
C ALA A 296 -10.50 8.44 35.55
N GLY A 297 -9.80 7.29 35.57
CA GLY A 297 -9.64 6.45 36.74
C GLY A 297 -9.16 5.03 36.41
N THR A 298 -9.24 4.13 37.39
CA THR A 298 -8.87 2.72 37.21
C THR A 298 -9.92 1.95 36.39
N PRO A 299 -9.58 0.82 35.79
CA PRO A 299 -10.56 -0.05 35.10
C PRO A 299 -11.72 -0.49 36.01
N GLU A 300 -11.45 -0.76 37.30
CA GLU A 300 -12.47 -1.16 38.27
C GLU A 300 -13.45 -0.02 38.62
N GLU A 301 -12.97 1.21 38.67
CA GLU A 301 -13.80 2.42 38.84
C GLU A 301 -14.65 2.65 37.59
N MET A 302 -14.07 2.47 36.38
CA MET A 302 -14.79 2.63 35.13
C MET A 302 -15.97 1.69 35.02
N MET A 303 -15.83 0.44 35.44
CA MET A 303 -16.91 -0.58 35.40
C MET A 303 -18.14 -0.17 36.25
N LYS A 304 -17.98 0.73 37.21
CA LYS A 304 -19.08 1.25 38.06
C LYS A 304 -19.80 2.43 37.42
N THR A 305 -19.29 2.96 36.32
CA THR A 305 -19.88 4.11 35.60
C THR A 305 -20.88 3.68 34.53
N ASP A 306 -21.59 4.66 34.00
CA ASP A 306 -22.58 4.45 32.93
C ASP A 306 -22.10 5.02 31.57
N THR A 307 -20.78 5.13 31.35
CA THR A 307 -20.21 5.54 30.07
C THR A 307 -20.45 4.46 29.01
N LEU A 308 -20.43 4.87 27.72
CA LEU A 308 -20.59 3.93 26.62
C LEU A 308 -19.52 2.82 26.65
N THR A 309 -18.28 3.21 26.87
CA THR A 309 -17.14 2.28 26.98
C THR A 309 -17.32 1.30 28.14
N ALA A 310 -17.73 1.77 29.32
CA ALA A 310 -17.99 0.91 30.47
C ALA A 310 -19.07 -0.14 30.19
N ARG A 311 -20.16 0.25 29.53
CA ARG A 311 -21.26 -0.68 29.16
C ARG A 311 -20.80 -1.81 28.23
N TYR A 312 -19.83 -1.55 27.33
CA TYR A 312 -19.24 -2.58 26.48
C TYR A 312 -18.23 -3.44 27.23
N LEU A 313 -17.41 -2.85 28.11
CA LEU A 313 -16.41 -3.59 28.88
C LEU A 313 -17.04 -4.58 29.85
N ASP A 314 -18.11 -4.19 30.56
CA ASP A 314 -18.80 -5.06 31.52
C ASP A 314 -19.86 -5.97 30.91
N GLY A 315 -20.13 -5.82 29.60
CA GLY A 315 -21.07 -6.67 28.85
C GLY A 315 -22.54 -6.26 28.96
N ARG A 316 -22.87 -5.12 29.62
CA ARG A 316 -24.25 -4.56 29.58
C ARG A 316 -24.67 -4.21 28.14
N MET A 317 -23.72 -3.85 27.31
CA MET A 317 -23.90 -3.71 25.86
C MET A 317 -23.00 -4.69 25.14
N LYS A 318 -23.53 -5.39 24.16
CA LYS A 318 -22.80 -6.34 23.31
C LYS A 318 -23.47 -6.43 21.94
N ILE A 319 -22.69 -6.83 20.94
CA ILE A 319 -23.23 -7.20 19.63
C ILE A 319 -23.69 -8.64 19.73
N GLU A 320 -24.99 -8.86 19.63
CA GLU A 320 -25.55 -10.21 19.74
C GLU A 320 -25.11 -11.11 18.59
N VAL A 321 -24.69 -12.31 18.92
CA VAL A 321 -24.41 -13.37 17.94
C VAL A 321 -25.75 -13.92 17.45
N PRO A 322 -26.02 -13.89 16.12
CA PRO A 322 -27.30 -14.38 15.60
C PRO A 322 -27.46 -15.87 15.85
N GLU A 323 -28.62 -16.27 16.39
CA GLU A 323 -28.95 -17.70 16.65
C GLU A 323 -28.93 -18.52 15.35
N LYS A 324 -29.43 -17.95 14.26
CA LYS A 324 -29.45 -18.60 12.95
C LYS A 324 -28.50 -17.90 11.99
N ARG A 325 -27.55 -18.65 11.45
CA ARG A 325 -26.65 -18.19 10.39
C ARG A 325 -27.35 -18.26 9.03
N ARG A 326 -27.02 -17.33 8.11
CA ARG A 326 -27.52 -17.36 6.73
C ARG A 326 -26.99 -18.61 6.02
N THR A 327 -27.87 -19.31 5.29
CA THR A 327 -27.54 -20.50 4.51
C THR A 327 -26.80 -20.17 3.21
N GLY A 328 -26.78 -18.89 2.79
CA GLY A 328 -26.23 -18.47 1.50
C GLY A 328 -27.19 -18.78 0.35
N ASN A 329 -26.66 -18.73 -0.87
CA ASN A 329 -27.44 -18.98 -2.11
C ASN A 329 -27.16 -20.35 -2.73
N GLY A 330 -26.43 -21.24 -2.03
CA GLY A 330 -26.05 -22.57 -2.52
C GLY A 330 -24.93 -22.57 -3.57
N LYS A 331 -24.35 -21.40 -3.89
CA LYS A 331 -23.25 -21.24 -4.84
C LYS A 331 -21.96 -20.97 -4.09
N SER A 332 -20.82 -21.38 -4.65
CA SER A 332 -19.52 -21.16 -4.04
C SER A 332 -18.50 -20.75 -5.08
N LEU A 333 -17.54 -19.94 -4.67
CA LEU A 333 -16.31 -19.67 -5.38
C LEU A 333 -15.22 -20.56 -4.78
N TRP A 334 -14.51 -21.32 -5.60
CA TRP A 334 -13.41 -22.16 -5.18
C TRP A 334 -12.08 -21.62 -5.70
N LEU A 335 -11.11 -21.51 -4.84
CA LEU A 335 -9.71 -21.29 -5.18
C LEU A 335 -8.95 -22.60 -4.94
N ARG A 336 -8.38 -23.19 -6.00
CA ARG A 336 -7.67 -24.46 -5.95
C ARG A 336 -6.17 -24.28 -6.03
N GLY A 337 -5.43 -25.05 -5.24
CA GLY A 337 -3.99 -25.17 -5.34
C GLY A 337 -3.21 -23.89 -5.06
N ALA A 338 -3.68 -23.03 -4.17
CA ALA A 338 -2.96 -21.80 -3.81
C ALA A 338 -1.67 -22.13 -3.06
N ARG A 339 -0.50 -21.68 -3.61
CA ARG A 339 0.84 -22.05 -3.12
C ARG A 339 1.85 -20.91 -3.11
N GLY A 340 1.36 -19.67 -3.11
CA GLY A 340 2.22 -18.49 -2.98
C GLY A 340 2.77 -18.34 -1.56
N ASN A 341 3.98 -17.82 -1.42
CA ASN A 341 4.65 -17.60 -0.14
C ASN A 341 4.61 -18.85 0.77
N ASN A 342 3.95 -18.75 1.92
CA ASN A 342 3.83 -19.85 2.90
C ASN A 342 2.63 -20.75 2.70
N LEU A 343 1.80 -20.55 1.66
CA LEU A 343 0.65 -21.39 1.38
C LEU A 343 1.09 -22.77 0.87
N LYS A 344 0.51 -23.83 1.46
CA LYS A 344 0.90 -25.22 1.22
C LYS A 344 -0.09 -25.91 0.28
N ASN A 345 -0.26 -25.39 -0.95
CA ASN A 345 -1.15 -25.94 -1.97
C ASN A 345 -2.59 -26.14 -1.43
N VAL A 346 -3.16 -25.04 -0.94
CA VAL A 346 -4.45 -25.08 -0.24
C VAL A 346 -5.62 -24.87 -1.19
N ASP A 347 -6.70 -25.63 -0.97
CA ASP A 347 -8.00 -25.45 -1.60
C ASP A 347 -8.94 -24.75 -0.63
N VAL A 348 -9.59 -23.68 -1.09
CA VAL A 348 -10.49 -22.89 -0.24
C VAL A 348 -11.82 -22.63 -0.94
N GLU A 349 -12.90 -22.95 -0.22
CA GLU A 349 -14.27 -22.63 -0.60
C GLU A 349 -14.71 -21.28 0.00
N PHE A 350 -15.30 -20.42 -0.83
CA PHE A 350 -15.94 -19.19 -0.42
C PHE A 350 -17.44 -19.29 -0.75
N PRO A 351 -18.30 -19.73 0.20
CA PRO A 351 -19.74 -19.85 -0.06
C PRO A 351 -20.38 -18.49 -0.25
N LEU A 352 -21.02 -18.27 -1.40
CA LEU A 352 -21.55 -16.98 -1.81
C LEU A 352 -22.86 -16.64 -1.07
N GLY A 353 -23.18 -15.32 -1.03
CA GLY A 353 -24.34 -14.80 -0.30
C GLY A 353 -24.17 -14.81 1.23
N ARG A 354 -22.92 -14.91 1.72
CA ARG A 354 -22.57 -14.91 3.15
C ARG A 354 -21.52 -13.86 3.46
N LEU A 355 -21.43 -13.49 4.74
CA LEU A 355 -20.27 -12.80 5.28
C LEU A 355 -19.19 -13.85 5.63
N ILE A 356 -18.06 -13.78 4.95
CA ILE A 356 -16.95 -14.71 5.12
C ILE A 356 -15.81 -13.96 5.82
N CYS A 357 -15.31 -14.54 6.91
CA CYS A 357 -14.18 -14.00 7.66
C CYS A 357 -12.97 -14.92 7.51
N VAL A 358 -11.85 -14.40 7.03
CA VAL A 358 -10.58 -15.13 6.95
C VAL A 358 -9.72 -14.72 8.15
N THR A 359 -9.49 -15.67 9.06
CA THR A 359 -8.82 -15.42 10.34
C THR A 359 -7.57 -16.27 10.50
N GLY A 360 -6.78 -15.99 11.51
CA GLY A 360 -5.56 -16.73 11.87
C GLY A 360 -4.50 -15.82 12.46
N VAL A 361 -3.47 -16.38 13.03
CA VAL A 361 -2.34 -15.65 13.63
C VAL A 361 -1.63 -14.76 12.61
N SER A 362 -0.86 -13.78 13.08
CA SER A 362 -0.02 -12.97 12.20
C SER A 362 0.94 -13.85 11.40
N GLY A 363 1.17 -13.54 10.12
CA GLY A 363 2.02 -14.34 9.25
C GLY A 363 1.41 -15.66 8.74
N SER A 364 0.16 -16.05 9.10
CA SER A 364 -0.44 -17.33 8.69
C SER A 364 -0.80 -17.43 7.19
N GLY A 365 -0.61 -16.38 6.39
CA GLY A 365 -0.88 -16.40 4.95
C GLY A 365 -2.24 -15.82 4.53
N LYS A 366 -3.00 -15.17 5.44
CA LYS A 366 -4.31 -14.55 5.12
C LYS A 366 -4.24 -13.56 3.95
N SER A 367 -3.31 -12.61 4.01
CA SER A 367 -3.11 -11.61 2.94
C SER A 367 -2.62 -12.27 1.66
N THR A 368 -1.74 -13.24 1.77
CA THR A 368 -1.25 -14.03 0.62
C THR A 368 -2.39 -14.73 -0.11
N LEU A 369 -3.31 -15.36 0.64
CA LEU A 369 -4.47 -16.05 0.06
C LEU A 369 -5.43 -15.08 -0.63
N ILE A 370 -5.77 -13.97 0.05
CA ILE A 370 -6.82 -13.04 -0.42
C ILE A 370 -6.26 -11.94 -1.31
N ASN A 371 -5.28 -11.15 -0.80
CA ASN A 371 -4.83 -9.94 -1.48
C ASN A 371 -3.82 -10.22 -2.59
N ASP A 372 -2.98 -11.27 -2.41
CA ASP A 372 -1.90 -11.54 -3.35
C ASP A 372 -2.26 -12.68 -4.34
N THR A 373 -3.29 -13.49 -4.06
CA THR A 373 -3.72 -14.60 -4.93
C THR A 373 -5.13 -14.38 -5.47
N LEU A 374 -6.17 -14.42 -4.61
CA LEU A 374 -7.57 -14.38 -5.05
C LEU A 374 -7.94 -13.05 -5.72
N GLN A 375 -7.66 -11.93 -5.07
CA GLN A 375 -8.05 -10.60 -5.55
C GLN A 375 -7.39 -10.26 -6.91
N PRO A 376 -6.07 -10.47 -7.13
CA PRO A 376 -5.47 -10.24 -8.44
C PRO A 376 -6.04 -11.16 -9.53
N ALA A 377 -6.26 -12.45 -9.22
CA ALA A 377 -6.84 -13.40 -10.17
C ALA A 377 -8.26 -13.00 -10.60
N LEU A 378 -9.11 -12.58 -9.66
CA LEU A 378 -10.44 -12.04 -9.97
C LEU A 378 -10.35 -10.72 -10.74
N SER A 379 -9.39 -9.85 -10.41
CA SER A 379 -9.19 -8.58 -11.12
C SER A 379 -8.69 -8.79 -12.55
N GLN A 380 -7.88 -9.80 -12.80
CA GLN A 380 -7.50 -10.19 -14.17
C GLN A 380 -8.74 -10.64 -14.97
N HIS A 381 -9.59 -11.48 -14.37
CA HIS A 381 -10.78 -12.00 -15.03
C HIS A 381 -11.79 -10.89 -15.38
N PHE A 382 -12.16 -10.05 -14.41
CA PHE A 382 -13.24 -9.05 -14.58
C PHE A 382 -12.76 -7.73 -15.20
N TYR A 383 -11.53 -7.31 -14.90
CA TYR A 383 -11.04 -5.96 -15.25
C TYR A 383 -9.81 -5.96 -16.15
N ARG A 384 -9.30 -7.14 -16.55
CA ARG A 384 -8.06 -7.29 -17.33
C ARG A 384 -6.87 -6.58 -16.66
N SER A 385 -6.80 -6.67 -15.33
CA SER A 385 -5.68 -6.13 -14.55
C SER A 385 -4.37 -6.80 -14.97
N LEU A 386 -3.29 -6.04 -14.99
CA LEU A 386 -1.94 -6.54 -15.26
C LEU A 386 -1.26 -7.10 -14.01
N GLN A 387 -1.89 -6.97 -12.85
CA GLN A 387 -1.36 -7.53 -11.61
C GLN A 387 -1.45 -9.06 -11.66
N GLU A 388 -0.30 -9.72 -11.53
CA GLU A 388 -0.25 -11.18 -11.51
C GLU A 388 -0.59 -11.72 -10.13
N PRO A 389 -1.49 -12.71 -10.05
CA PRO A 389 -1.72 -13.45 -8.81
C PRO A 389 -0.54 -14.35 -8.49
N LEU A 390 -0.34 -14.63 -7.21
CA LEU A 390 0.57 -15.69 -6.79
C LEU A 390 0.10 -17.06 -7.30
N PRO A 391 0.98 -18.07 -7.40
CA PRO A 391 0.66 -19.36 -8.04
C PRO A 391 -0.54 -20.06 -7.42
N TYR A 392 -1.47 -20.49 -8.27
CA TYR A 392 -2.65 -21.29 -7.95
C TYR A 392 -2.98 -22.19 -9.16
N ASP A 393 -3.85 -23.20 -9.00
CA ASP A 393 -4.22 -24.10 -10.10
C ASP A 393 -5.43 -23.58 -10.88
N SER A 394 -6.55 -23.32 -10.20
CA SER A 394 -7.78 -22.86 -10.85
C SER A 394 -8.70 -22.09 -9.91
N ILE A 395 -9.63 -21.34 -10.51
CA ILE A 395 -10.78 -20.74 -9.81
C ILE A 395 -12.06 -21.23 -10.47
N GLU A 396 -12.97 -21.77 -9.67
CA GLU A 396 -14.28 -22.25 -10.10
C GLU A 396 -15.39 -21.34 -9.53
N GLY A 397 -16.51 -21.19 -10.25
CA GLY A 397 -17.66 -20.37 -9.79
C GLY A 397 -17.57 -18.90 -10.14
N LEU A 398 -16.69 -18.51 -11.07
CA LEU A 398 -16.56 -17.13 -11.56
C LEU A 398 -17.85 -16.62 -12.21
N GLU A 399 -18.65 -17.51 -12.80
CA GLU A 399 -19.93 -17.21 -13.43
C GLU A 399 -21.01 -16.73 -12.45
N TYR A 400 -20.77 -16.88 -11.14
CA TYR A 400 -21.72 -16.42 -10.10
C TYR A 400 -21.39 -15.04 -9.56
N ILE A 401 -20.37 -14.37 -10.11
CA ILE A 401 -19.89 -13.06 -9.67
C ILE A 401 -19.87 -12.10 -10.85
N ASP A 402 -20.51 -10.93 -10.69
CA ASP A 402 -20.55 -9.90 -11.75
C ASP A 402 -19.33 -8.96 -11.68
N LYS A 403 -18.84 -8.66 -10.48
CA LYS A 403 -17.73 -7.73 -10.25
C LYS A 403 -17.08 -7.95 -8.90
N VAL A 404 -15.86 -7.46 -8.77
CA VAL A 404 -15.09 -7.44 -7.52
C VAL A 404 -14.83 -6.00 -7.09
N VAL A 405 -15.05 -5.70 -5.82
CA VAL A 405 -14.69 -4.42 -5.22
C VAL A 405 -13.68 -4.68 -4.13
N ASN A 406 -12.49 -4.11 -4.27
CA ASN A 406 -11.46 -4.16 -3.24
C ASN A 406 -11.52 -2.89 -2.38
N VAL A 407 -11.58 -3.07 -1.06
CA VAL A 407 -11.50 -1.99 -0.07
C VAL A 407 -10.32 -2.29 0.84
N ASP A 408 -9.31 -1.46 0.81
CA ASP A 408 -8.11 -1.59 1.61
C ASP A 408 -7.95 -0.42 2.58
N GLN A 409 -6.87 -0.43 3.37
CA GLN A 409 -6.54 0.62 4.33
C GLN A 409 -5.71 1.76 3.73
N SER A 410 -5.56 1.81 2.41
CA SER A 410 -4.79 2.87 1.76
C SER A 410 -5.47 4.24 1.93
N PRO A 411 -4.71 5.32 2.08
CA PRO A 411 -5.28 6.67 2.17
C PRO A 411 -6.11 7.01 0.93
N LEU A 412 -7.29 7.60 1.12
CA LEU A 412 -8.20 8.03 0.05
C LEU A 412 -7.59 9.09 -0.89
N GLY A 413 -6.49 9.70 -0.49
CA GLY A 413 -5.74 10.66 -1.29
C GLY A 413 -4.59 11.28 -0.50
N ARG A 414 -3.54 11.65 -1.21
CA ARG A 414 -2.31 12.22 -0.62
C ARG A 414 -2.22 13.74 -0.76
N THR A 415 -3.26 14.39 -1.28
CA THR A 415 -3.26 15.83 -1.48
C THR A 415 -4.26 16.53 -0.57
N PRO A 416 -4.00 17.78 -0.14
CA PRO A 416 -4.94 18.57 0.66
C PRO A 416 -6.31 18.82 -0.01
N ARG A 417 -6.42 18.52 -1.31
CA ARG A 417 -7.65 18.63 -2.10
C ARG A 417 -8.54 17.39 -2.03
N SER A 418 -8.01 16.27 -1.56
CA SER A 418 -8.77 15.04 -1.38
C SER A 418 -9.60 15.14 -0.09
N ASN A 419 -10.90 14.96 -0.22
CA ASN A 419 -11.83 14.96 0.91
C ASN A 419 -12.98 13.96 0.67
N PRO A 420 -13.75 13.59 1.70
CA PRO A 420 -14.85 12.63 1.56
C PRO A 420 -15.88 13.03 0.50
N ALA A 421 -16.22 14.32 0.38
CA ALA A 421 -17.23 14.79 -0.57
C ALA A 421 -16.79 14.61 -2.04
N THR A 422 -15.50 14.81 -2.33
CA THR A 422 -14.95 14.56 -3.68
C THR A 422 -14.81 13.08 -3.98
N TYR A 423 -14.42 12.28 -2.99
CA TYR A 423 -14.24 10.83 -3.15
C TYR A 423 -15.57 10.11 -3.42
N THR A 424 -16.62 10.46 -2.68
CA THR A 424 -17.98 9.89 -2.86
C THR A 424 -18.72 10.43 -4.08
N GLY A 425 -18.18 11.46 -4.74
CA GLY A 425 -18.84 12.12 -5.88
C GLY A 425 -19.93 13.13 -5.52
N VAL A 426 -20.44 13.15 -4.28
CA VAL A 426 -21.53 14.02 -3.83
C VAL A 426 -21.23 15.51 -4.03
N PHE A 427 -19.95 15.88 -4.06
CA PHE A 427 -19.54 17.26 -4.31
C PHE A 427 -19.93 17.76 -5.72
N SER A 428 -20.09 16.86 -6.68
CA SER A 428 -20.58 17.22 -8.02
C SER A 428 -22.06 17.65 -7.97
N ASP A 429 -22.87 16.96 -7.21
CA ASP A 429 -24.28 17.30 -7.01
C ASP A 429 -24.43 18.61 -6.23
N ILE A 430 -23.63 18.81 -5.18
CA ILE A 430 -23.58 20.07 -4.43
C ILE A 430 -23.22 21.23 -5.35
N ARG A 431 -22.21 21.10 -6.22
CA ARG A 431 -21.86 22.16 -7.19
C ARG A 431 -23.01 22.46 -8.14
N ASN A 432 -23.69 21.46 -8.66
CA ASN A 432 -24.83 21.62 -9.55
C ASN A 432 -25.99 22.35 -8.84
N LEU A 433 -26.23 22.03 -7.56
CA LEU A 433 -27.19 22.76 -6.74
C LEU A 433 -26.83 24.26 -6.66
N PHE A 434 -25.58 24.60 -6.34
CA PHE A 434 -25.14 25.99 -6.27
C PHE A 434 -25.24 26.73 -7.62
N VAL A 435 -24.97 26.07 -8.73
CA VAL A 435 -25.18 26.64 -10.09
C VAL A 435 -26.63 26.92 -10.38
N SER A 436 -27.57 26.12 -9.85
CA SER A 436 -29.01 26.32 -10.08
C SER A 436 -29.60 27.54 -9.36
N LEU A 437 -28.88 28.11 -8.39
CA LEU A 437 -29.33 29.26 -7.62
C LEU A 437 -29.50 30.53 -8.49
N PRO A 438 -30.52 31.37 -8.22
CA PRO A 438 -30.75 32.59 -8.99
C PRO A 438 -29.54 33.51 -9.08
N GLU A 439 -28.84 33.71 -7.97
CA GLU A 439 -27.64 34.56 -7.91
C GLU A 439 -26.48 34.01 -8.78
N ALA A 440 -26.27 32.70 -8.79
CA ALA A 440 -25.26 32.07 -9.64
C ALA A 440 -25.63 32.20 -11.13
N LYS A 441 -26.91 32.06 -11.47
CA LYS A 441 -27.43 32.22 -12.84
C LYS A 441 -27.28 33.66 -13.34
N ILE A 442 -27.62 34.66 -12.51
CA ILE A 442 -27.46 36.07 -12.84
C ILE A 442 -25.99 36.42 -13.14
N ARG A 443 -25.06 35.83 -12.37
CA ARG A 443 -23.61 36.03 -12.54
C ARG A 443 -23.00 35.14 -13.64
N GLY A 444 -23.80 34.27 -14.30
CA GLY A 444 -23.33 33.36 -15.33
C GLY A 444 -22.35 32.28 -14.81
N TYR A 445 -22.44 31.90 -13.54
CA TYR A 445 -21.53 30.94 -12.94
C TYR A 445 -21.80 29.51 -13.41
N LYS A 446 -20.75 28.82 -13.84
CA LYS A 446 -20.75 27.41 -14.27
C LYS A 446 -20.27 26.49 -13.15
N PRO A 447 -20.44 25.16 -13.24
CA PRO A 447 -19.98 24.22 -12.20
C PRO A 447 -18.49 24.34 -11.84
N GLY A 448 -17.63 24.76 -12.78
CA GLY A 448 -16.22 25.01 -12.53
C GLY A 448 -15.97 26.13 -11.52
N ARG A 449 -16.87 27.14 -11.44
CA ARG A 449 -16.78 28.25 -10.46
C ARG A 449 -16.81 27.74 -9.02
N PHE A 450 -17.58 26.70 -8.77
CA PHE A 450 -17.74 26.08 -7.46
C PHE A 450 -16.75 24.91 -7.22
N SER A 451 -15.70 24.80 -8.06
CA SER A 451 -14.62 23.83 -7.88
C SER A 451 -13.39 24.49 -7.29
N PHE A 452 -12.85 23.94 -6.22
CA PHE A 452 -11.56 24.40 -5.67
C PHE A 452 -10.34 23.85 -6.44
N ASN A 453 -10.56 22.98 -7.43
CA ASN A 453 -9.48 22.40 -8.28
C ASN A 453 -9.23 23.22 -9.56
N VAL A 454 -10.20 24.03 -9.98
CA VAL A 454 -10.16 24.77 -11.24
C VAL A 454 -10.04 26.27 -10.94
N SER A 455 -9.27 26.99 -11.74
CA SER A 455 -9.15 28.45 -11.64
C SER A 455 -10.49 29.16 -11.90
N GLY A 456 -10.62 30.37 -11.37
CA GLY A 456 -11.81 31.23 -11.55
C GLY A 456 -12.69 31.33 -10.30
N GLY A 457 -12.90 30.26 -9.53
CA GLY A 457 -13.69 30.32 -8.29
C GLY A 457 -12.91 30.00 -7.03
N ARG A 458 -11.78 29.34 -7.18
CA ARG A 458 -10.87 29.03 -6.07
C ARG A 458 -10.09 30.26 -5.62
N CYS A 459 -9.55 30.20 -4.41
CA CYS A 459 -8.55 31.14 -3.95
C CYS A 459 -7.23 30.89 -4.71
N GLU A 460 -6.79 31.82 -5.52
CA GLU A 460 -5.57 31.64 -6.32
C GLU A 460 -4.29 31.71 -5.47
N THR A 461 -4.30 32.39 -4.32
CA THR A 461 -3.16 32.47 -3.40
C THR A 461 -2.74 31.10 -2.85
N CYS A 462 -3.70 30.22 -2.53
CA CYS A 462 -3.42 28.85 -2.08
C CYS A 462 -3.76 27.79 -3.16
N GLY A 463 -4.15 28.21 -4.36
CA GLY A 463 -4.54 27.31 -5.44
C GLY A 463 -5.73 26.42 -5.10
N GLY A 464 -6.59 26.80 -4.12
CA GLY A 464 -7.71 25.99 -3.64
C GLY A 464 -7.37 24.99 -2.55
N ASN A 465 -6.13 24.96 -2.03
CA ASN A 465 -5.74 24.06 -0.95
C ASN A 465 -6.32 24.47 0.42
N GLY A 466 -6.59 25.77 0.62
CA GLY A 466 -7.00 26.33 1.90
C GLY A 466 -5.83 26.63 2.83
N TYR A 467 -4.68 26.00 2.61
CA TYR A 467 -3.45 26.11 3.40
C TYR A 467 -2.26 26.39 2.50
N LYS A 468 -1.22 26.97 3.09
CA LYS A 468 0.11 27.08 2.50
C LYS A 468 1.03 26.12 3.22
N THR A 469 1.84 25.37 2.49
CA THR A 469 2.90 24.55 3.06
C THR A 469 4.14 25.42 3.24
N ILE A 470 4.67 25.46 4.45
CA ILE A 470 5.99 26.04 4.75
C ILE A 470 6.95 24.89 4.86
N GLU A 471 7.80 24.72 3.86
CA GLU A 471 8.86 23.72 3.83
C GLU A 471 9.93 24.10 4.85
N MET A 472 10.25 23.20 5.76
CA MET A 472 11.28 23.39 6.78
C MET A 472 12.42 22.42 6.51
N ASN A 473 13.64 22.97 6.33
CA ASN A 473 14.87 22.18 6.21
C ASN A 473 15.07 21.37 7.47
N PHE A 474 15.03 20.15 7.65
CA PHE A 474 15.24 19.27 8.82
C PHE A 474 14.03 19.05 9.76
N LEU A 475 12.89 19.71 9.54
CA LEU A 475 11.67 19.49 10.30
C LEU A 475 10.52 19.13 9.35
N PRO A 476 9.45 18.48 9.84
CA PRO A 476 8.26 18.25 9.03
C PRO A 476 7.65 19.57 8.53
N ASP A 477 7.15 19.56 7.31
CA ASP A 477 6.46 20.69 6.72
C ASP A 477 5.29 21.17 7.59
N VAL A 478 5.14 22.49 7.72
CA VAL A 478 4.06 23.11 8.49
C VAL A 478 2.98 23.63 7.54
N LEU A 479 1.72 23.20 7.81
CA LEU A 479 0.55 23.69 7.10
C LEU A 479 -0.04 24.91 7.82
N VAL A 480 0.00 26.07 7.19
CA VAL A 480 -0.58 27.31 7.74
C VAL A 480 -1.83 27.70 6.96
N PRO A 481 -2.95 28.06 7.62
CA PRO A 481 -4.14 28.54 6.94
C PRO A 481 -3.82 29.71 6.00
N CYS A 482 -4.41 29.69 4.78
CA CYS A 482 -4.18 30.76 3.82
C CYS A 482 -4.73 32.08 4.34
N GLU A 483 -3.91 33.11 4.38
CA GLU A 483 -4.24 34.46 4.88
C GLU A 483 -5.39 35.14 4.12
N VAL A 484 -5.57 34.79 2.83
CA VAL A 484 -6.59 35.39 1.96
C VAL A 484 -7.95 34.72 2.11
N CYS A 485 -8.00 33.39 2.11
CA CYS A 485 -9.27 32.66 2.18
C CYS A 485 -9.57 32.07 3.57
N HIS A 486 -8.65 32.19 4.51
CA HIS A 486 -8.79 31.67 5.89
C HIS A 486 -9.28 30.20 5.94
N GLY A 487 -8.68 29.36 5.10
CA GLY A 487 -9.05 27.94 5.00
C GLY A 487 -10.23 27.63 4.08
N LYS A 488 -11.00 28.62 3.62
CA LYS A 488 -12.26 28.42 2.86
C LYS A 488 -12.08 27.95 1.42
N ARG A 489 -10.86 27.92 0.88
CA ARG A 489 -10.51 27.41 -0.46
C ARG A 489 -11.00 28.23 -1.66
N TYR A 490 -12.00 29.10 -1.52
CA TYR A 490 -12.62 29.89 -2.58
C TYR A 490 -12.33 31.38 -2.46
N ASN A 491 -12.49 32.08 -3.56
CA ASN A 491 -12.47 33.53 -3.56
C ASN A 491 -13.77 34.12 -2.97
N ARG A 492 -13.72 35.40 -2.60
CA ARG A 492 -14.83 36.11 -1.96
C ARG A 492 -16.12 36.05 -2.76
N GLU A 493 -16.05 36.28 -4.07
CA GLU A 493 -17.22 36.34 -4.95
C GLU A 493 -17.96 34.99 -5.03
N THR A 494 -17.24 33.85 -5.02
CA THR A 494 -17.84 32.52 -5.00
C THR A 494 -18.53 32.24 -3.65
N LEU A 495 -17.98 32.76 -2.56
CA LEU A 495 -18.55 32.60 -1.20
C LEU A 495 -19.77 33.46 -0.95
N GLU A 496 -20.04 34.49 -1.76
CA GLU A 496 -21.25 35.30 -1.68
C GLU A 496 -22.51 34.53 -2.09
N VAL A 497 -22.39 33.56 -3.02
CA VAL A 497 -23.52 32.70 -3.40
C VAL A 497 -23.88 31.78 -2.25
N ARG A 498 -25.13 31.85 -1.79
CA ARG A 498 -25.60 31.13 -0.61
C ARG A 498 -26.87 30.34 -0.88
N TYR A 499 -26.88 29.11 -0.38
CA TYR A 499 -28.04 28.24 -0.30
C TYR A 499 -28.49 28.11 1.15
N LYS A 500 -29.72 28.49 1.47
CA LYS A 500 -30.26 28.55 2.85
C LYS A 500 -29.27 29.24 3.82
N GLY A 501 -28.66 30.35 3.38
CA GLY A 501 -27.69 31.14 4.16
C GLY A 501 -26.28 30.58 4.26
N LYS A 502 -25.97 29.42 3.63
CA LYS A 502 -24.68 28.77 3.66
C LYS A 502 -23.94 28.90 2.33
N SER A 503 -22.68 29.29 2.37
CA SER A 503 -21.77 29.26 1.21
C SER A 503 -21.32 27.82 0.92
N ILE A 504 -20.74 27.60 -0.25
CA ILE A 504 -20.20 26.27 -0.60
C ILE A 504 -19.07 25.83 0.35
N ALA A 505 -18.28 26.75 0.90
CA ALA A 505 -17.28 26.42 1.91
C ALA A 505 -17.95 26.01 3.24
N ASP A 506 -19.01 26.70 3.66
CA ASP A 506 -19.75 26.34 4.87
C ASP A 506 -20.36 24.92 4.74
N VAL A 507 -20.82 24.55 3.54
CA VAL A 507 -21.34 23.19 3.27
C VAL A 507 -20.24 22.14 3.37
N LEU A 508 -19.03 22.43 2.86
CA LEU A 508 -17.88 21.52 2.99
C LEU A 508 -17.43 21.31 4.44
N ASP A 509 -17.62 22.32 5.29
CA ASP A 509 -17.26 22.26 6.72
C ASP A 509 -18.35 21.63 7.60
N MET A 510 -19.52 21.34 7.02
CA MET A 510 -20.62 20.69 7.76
C MET A 510 -20.31 19.23 8.05
N THR A 511 -20.77 18.75 9.19
CA THR A 511 -20.92 17.32 9.42
C THR A 511 -22.11 16.77 8.59
N ILE A 512 -22.11 15.46 8.29
CA ILE A 512 -23.12 14.85 7.42
C ILE A 512 -24.55 15.06 7.95
N LYS A 513 -24.75 14.89 9.26
CA LYS A 513 -26.08 14.98 9.88
C LYS A 513 -26.74 16.38 9.78
N PRO A 514 -26.08 17.49 10.12
CA PRO A 514 -26.59 18.83 9.80
C PRO A 514 -26.65 19.14 8.30
N GLY A 515 -25.73 18.57 7.50
CA GLY A 515 -25.72 18.72 6.04
C GLY A 515 -26.99 18.19 5.39
N SER A 516 -27.53 17.05 5.86
CA SER A 516 -28.77 16.47 5.33
C SER A 516 -30.01 17.34 5.60
N GLY A 517 -29.99 18.19 6.62
CA GLY A 517 -31.08 19.16 6.90
C GLY A 517 -30.96 20.44 6.08
N VAL A 518 -29.79 20.73 5.50
CA VAL A 518 -29.56 21.90 4.63
C VAL A 518 -29.75 21.54 3.16
N LEU A 519 -29.19 20.42 2.73
CA LEU A 519 -29.25 19.90 1.34
C LEU A 519 -30.46 18.99 1.13
#